data_d9b64bf647dc377bff247a5c0839c9a1
#
_entry.id   d9b64bf647dc377bff247a5c0839c9a1
#
_cell.length_a   1.000
_cell.length_b   1.000
_cell.length_c   1.000
_cell.angle_alpha   90.00
_cell.angle_beta   90.00
_cell.angle_gamma   90.00
#
_symmetry.space_group_name_H-M   'P 1'
#
loop_
_entity.id
_entity.type
_entity.pdbx_description
1 polymer ?
#
loop_
_entity_poly.entity_id
_entity_poly.type
_entity_poly.pdbx_seq_one_letter_code
_entity_poly.pdbx_strand_id
1 'polypeptide(L)'
;TLINKMIEDMYTFGDLSLNYTKQTKTTLSVMLNYAIDRKYIQRNPALAVKIHPKKVEEEKRKLSMDKKYLEKEEIDQILKQLYSNPRRKLHGIIAEFLYLTGLRYGELLALQMKDYEDGKISINGTLDYTSVKMDNAIKTTPKNTYSQREVQLPNRAKELIESVIADNILAGRPTDPDQYIFISTSGTPLTLHSFNAILHKVEEELELEKSLSSHIFRHSHVSLLSELGVPLKAIMERVGHSDANTTLSIYNHVTKRAKQQVIDKLNSL
;
A
#
# COMPACT_ATOMS: atom_id res chain seq x y z
N THR A 1 -0.78 27.22 25.72
CA THR A 1 -1.24 26.10 26.60
C THR A 1 -0.14 25.07 26.78
N LEU A 2 -0.16 24.29 27.86
CA LEU A 2 0.79 23.19 28.11
C LEU A 2 0.84 22.21 26.93
N ILE A 3 -0.32 21.90 26.33
CA ILE A 3 -0.44 21.00 25.18
C ILE A 3 0.24 21.57 23.94
N ASN A 4 0.13 22.89 23.67
CA ASN A 4 0.89 23.51 22.56
C ASN A 4 2.38 23.31 22.75
N LYS A 5 2.89 23.61 23.94
CA LYS A 5 4.30 23.46 24.25
C LYS A 5 4.76 22.01 24.08
N MET A 6 4.00 21.05 24.63
CA MET A 6 4.31 19.62 24.51
C MET A 6 4.41 19.18 23.04
N ILE A 7 3.43 19.53 22.21
CA ILE A 7 3.41 19.16 20.78
C ILE A 7 4.53 19.86 19.99
N GLU A 8 4.81 21.14 20.29
CA GLU A 8 5.93 21.87 19.70
C GLU A 8 7.27 21.29 20.12
N ASP A 9 7.44 20.96 21.40
CA ASP A 9 8.67 20.36 21.93
C ASP A 9 8.92 18.96 21.29
N MET A 10 7.88 18.15 21.14
CA MET A 10 7.97 16.86 20.46
C MET A 10 8.51 16.99 19.03
N TYR A 11 8.03 18.01 18.30
CA TYR A 11 8.42 18.22 16.91
C TYR A 11 9.75 18.96 16.77
N THR A 12 10.00 19.94 17.62
CA THR A 12 11.15 20.84 17.51
C THR A 12 12.42 20.26 18.13
N PHE A 13 12.30 19.63 19.29
CA PHE A 13 13.43 19.15 20.08
C PHE A 13 13.49 17.62 20.21
N GLY A 14 12.35 16.92 20.02
CA GLY A 14 12.24 15.47 20.19
C GLY A 14 12.58 14.65 18.94
N ASP A 15 13.08 15.25 17.87
CA ASP A 15 13.39 14.63 16.56
C ASP A 15 12.28 13.71 16.00
N LEU A 16 11.03 13.92 16.44
CA LEU A 16 9.90 13.13 15.95
C LEU A 16 9.43 13.66 14.60
N SER A 17 9.01 12.74 13.72
CA SER A 17 8.51 13.12 12.40
C SER A 17 7.23 13.95 12.50
N LEU A 18 7.00 14.83 11.52
CA LEU A 18 5.77 15.62 11.41
C LEU A 18 4.50 14.74 11.45
N ASN A 19 4.55 13.58 10.79
CA ASN A 19 3.41 12.66 10.75
C ASN A 19 3.13 12.05 12.13
N TYR A 20 4.17 11.63 12.85
CA TYR A 20 4.03 11.12 14.22
C TYR A 20 3.44 12.18 15.16
N THR A 21 3.97 13.41 15.10
CA THR A 21 3.49 14.53 15.92
C THR A 21 2.02 14.86 15.60
N LYS A 22 1.63 14.86 14.30
CA LYS A 22 0.22 15.05 13.90
C LYS A 22 -0.67 13.93 14.41
N GLN A 23 -0.21 12.69 14.36
CA GLN A 23 -0.97 11.53 14.86
C GLN A 23 -1.15 11.61 16.39
N THR A 24 -0.09 11.96 17.12
CA THR A 24 -0.15 12.20 18.58
C THR A 24 -1.16 13.29 18.92
N LYS A 25 -1.14 14.43 18.19
CA LYS A 25 -2.13 15.50 18.36
C LYS A 25 -3.56 14.97 18.14
N THR A 26 -3.77 14.18 17.08
CA THR A 26 -5.09 13.61 16.75
C THR A 26 -5.58 12.68 17.85
N THR A 27 -4.72 11.76 18.32
CA THR A 27 -5.04 10.84 19.41
C THR A 27 -5.39 11.59 20.68
N LEU A 28 -4.57 12.59 21.05
CA LEU A 28 -4.84 13.44 22.21
C LEU A 28 -6.16 14.21 22.06
N SER A 29 -6.47 14.70 20.85
CA SER A 29 -7.72 15.40 20.58
C SER A 29 -8.95 14.48 20.77
N VAL A 30 -8.86 13.21 20.36
CA VAL A 30 -9.92 12.22 20.60
C VAL A 30 -10.13 11.97 22.10
N MET A 31 -9.04 11.80 22.88
CA MET A 31 -9.11 11.63 24.32
C MET A 31 -9.74 12.85 25.01
N LEU A 32 -9.39 14.07 24.59
CA LEU A 32 -9.93 15.31 25.15
C LEU A 32 -11.39 15.54 24.76
N ASN A 33 -11.83 15.12 23.58
CA ASN A 33 -13.26 15.12 23.22
C ASN A 33 -14.06 14.18 24.12
N TYR A 34 -13.55 12.97 24.39
CA TYR A 34 -14.16 12.08 25.37
C TYR A 34 -14.28 12.73 26.76
N ALA A 35 -13.25 13.49 27.20
CA ALA A 35 -13.28 14.22 28.46
C ALA A 35 -14.36 15.33 28.47
N ILE A 36 -14.63 15.97 27.31
CA ILE A 36 -15.75 16.92 27.16
C ILE A 36 -17.08 16.19 27.31
N ASP A 37 -17.27 15.07 26.63
CA ASP A 37 -18.51 14.27 26.69
C ASP A 37 -18.81 13.82 28.12
N ARG A 38 -17.78 13.55 28.92
CA ARG A 38 -17.86 13.22 30.33
C ARG A 38 -17.93 14.45 31.28
N LYS A 39 -17.92 15.67 30.71
CA LYS A 39 -17.96 16.93 31.47
C LYS A 39 -16.74 17.17 32.38
N TYR A 40 -15.61 16.51 32.13
CA TYR A 40 -14.36 16.74 32.87
C TYR A 40 -13.69 18.04 32.49
N ILE A 41 -13.83 18.45 31.23
CA ILE A 41 -13.34 19.73 30.69
C ILE A 41 -14.41 20.39 29.81
N GLN A 42 -14.33 21.68 29.65
CA GLN A 42 -15.31 22.45 28.86
C GLN A 42 -14.94 22.61 27.39
N ARG A 43 -13.65 22.50 27.05
CA ARG A 43 -13.13 22.71 25.68
C ARG A 43 -11.91 21.84 25.42
N ASN A 44 -11.71 21.46 24.15
CA ASN A 44 -10.55 20.72 23.72
C ASN A 44 -9.39 21.65 23.38
N PRO A 45 -8.34 21.74 24.18
CA PRO A 45 -7.20 22.64 23.93
C PRO A 45 -6.30 22.15 22.78
N ALA A 46 -6.39 20.89 22.35
CA ALA A 46 -5.59 20.36 21.23
C ALA A 46 -6.08 20.87 19.88
N LEU A 47 -7.33 21.33 19.75
CA LEU A 47 -7.86 21.83 18.47
C LEU A 47 -7.13 23.09 17.99
N ALA A 48 -6.72 23.97 18.92
CA ALA A 48 -6.02 25.21 18.61
C ALA A 48 -4.55 25.00 18.20
N VAL A 49 -3.99 23.81 18.41
CA VAL A 49 -2.57 23.54 18.11
C VAL A 49 -2.33 23.50 16.60
N LYS A 50 -1.47 24.36 16.08
CA LYS A 50 -1.01 24.36 14.69
C LYS A 50 0.42 23.87 14.64
N ILE A 51 0.67 22.81 13.85
CA ILE A 51 2.02 22.28 13.63
C ILE A 51 2.46 22.73 12.24
N HIS A 52 3.48 23.60 12.20
CA HIS A 52 4.04 24.10 10.95
C HIS A 52 5.21 23.20 10.52
N PRO A 53 5.19 22.66 9.28
CA PRO A 53 6.30 21.87 8.77
C PRO A 53 7.60 22.68 8.75
N LYS A 54 8.73 22.04 9.09
CA LYS A 54 10.05 22.63 8.89
C LYS A 54 10.30 22.73 7.37
N LYS A 55 10.87 23.83 6.87
CA LYS A 55 11.18 24.00 5.43
C LYS A 55 12.00 22.84 4.85
N VAL A 56 12.95 22.35 5.62
CA VAL A 56 13.78 21.18 5.26
C VAL A 56 12.96 19.91 5.04
N GLU A 57 11.85 19.70 5.79
CA GLU A 57 10.97 18.56 5.58
C GLU A 57 10.10 18.71 4.34
N GLU A 58 9.67 19.92 3.99
CA GLU A 58 8.96 20.19 2.75
C GLU A 58 9.83 19.92 1.52
N GLU A 59 11.09 20.32 1.57
CA GLU A 59 12.08 20.03 0.53
C GLU A 59 12.39 18.54 0.44
N LYS A 60 12.62 17.86 1.58
CA LYS A 60 12.78 16.39 1.62
C LYS A 60 11.57 15.66 1.08
N ARG A 61 10.34 16.12 1.35
CA ARG A 61 9.11 15.52 0.80
C ARG A 61 9.03 15.67 -0.72
N LYS A 62 9.49 16.76 -1.30
CA LYS A 62 9.55 16.94 -2.76
C LYS A 62 10.59 16.03 -3.40
N LEU A 63 11.79 15.94 -2.81
CA LEU A 63 12.89 15.08 -3.26
C LEU A 63 12.61 13.57 -3.04
N SER A 64 11.70 13.22 -2.12
CA SER A 64 11.39 11.83 -1.82
C SER A 64 10.30 11.20 -2.71
N MET A 65 9.79 11.92 -3.72
CA MET A 65 8.73 11.36 -4.58
C MET A 65 9.26 10.22 -5.45
N ASP A 66 10.47 10.32 -5.96
CA ASP A 66 11.12 9.25 -6.76
C ASP A 66 11.35 7.97 -5.93
N LYS A 67 11.45 8.10 -4.60
CA LYS A 67 11.60 6.95 -3.69
C LYS A 67 10.27 6.30 -3.30
N LYS A 68 9.13 6.83 -3.76
CA LYS A 68 7.80 6.29 -3.40
C LYS A 68 7.29 5.19 -4.31
N TYR A 69 7.87 5.01 -5.47
CA TYR A 69 7.53 3.96 -6.42
C TYR A 69 8.80 3.39 -7.06
N LEU A 70 8.67 2.22 -7.63
CA LEU A 70 9.74 1.53 -8.34
C LEU A 70 9.58 1.75 -9.84
N GLU A 71 10.69 1.98 -10.51
CA GLU A 71 10.76 1.94 -11.96
C GLU A 71 10.68 0.48 -12.45
N LYS A 72 10.41 0.29 -13.74
CA LYS A 72 10.23 -1.05 -14.29
C LYS A 72 11.46 -1.94 -14.09
N GLU A 73 12.64 -1.40 -14.29
CA GLU A 73 13.92 -2.11 -14.15
C GLU A 73 14.15 -2.58 -12.70
N GLU A 74 13.76 -1.76 -11.72
CA GLU A 74 13.83 -2.13 -10.30
C GLU A 74 12.82 -3.25 -9.98
N ILE A 75 11.59 -3.18 -10.51
CA ILE A 75 10.60 -4.25 -10.39
C ILE A 75 11.14 -5.56 -10.96
N ASP A 76 11.72 -5.53 -12.16
CA ASP A 76 12.25 -6.72 -12.84
C ASP A 76 13.39 -7.35 -12.02
N GLN A 77 14.29 -6.55 -11.43
CA GLN A 77 15.35 -7.02 -10.54
C GLN A 77 14.81 -7.66 -9.27
N ILE A 78 13.85 -7.02 -8.60
CA ILE A 78 13.21 -7.52 -7.38
C ILE A 78 12.49 -8.85 -7.64
N LEU A 79 11.71 -8.92 -8.72
CA LEU A 79 11.01 -10.14 -9.10
C LEU A 79 11.98 -11.27 -9.43
N LYS A 80 13.04 -10.98 -10.19
CA LYS A 80 14.10 -11.96 -10.49
C LYS A 80 14.73 -12.51 -9.21
N GLN A 81 15.04 -11.63 -8.23
CA GLN A 81 15.62 -12.04 -6.95
C GLN A 81 14.64 -12.87 -6.11
N LEU A 82 13.35 -12.52 -6.09
CA LEU A 82 12.33 -13.30 -5.40
C LEU A 82 12.15 -14.69 -6.03
N TYR A 83 12.06 -14.78 -7.36
CA TYR A 83 11.86 -16.05 -8.08
C TYR A 83 13.10 -16.94 -8.12
N SER A 84 14.30 -16.39 -7.95
CA SER A 84 15.54 -17.19 -7.88
C SER A 84 15.58 -18.15 -6.69
N ASN A 85 14.79 -17.89 -5.64
CA ASN A 85 14.71 -18.72 -4.46
C ASN A 85 13.34 -19.43 -4.37
N PRO A 86 13.26 -20.76 -4.51
CA PRO A 86 11.99 -21.49 -4.46
C PRO A 86 11.16 -21.24 -3.19
N ARG A 87 11.82 -20.96 -2.04
CA ARG A 87 11.12 -20.63 -0.79
C ARG A 87 10.44 -19.25 -0.82
N ARG A 88 10.85 -18.39 -1.76
CA ARG A 88 10.28 -17.04 -1.95
C ARG A 88 9.29 -16.98 -3.13
N LYS A 89 9.01 -18.12 -3.83
CA LYS A 89 8.11 -18.15 -5.00
C LYS A 89 6.79 -17.44 -4.74
N LEU A 90 6.12 -17.75 -3.64
CA LEU A 90 4.84 -17.10 -3.29
C LEU A 90 5.00 -15.59 -3.04
N HIS A 91 6.11 -15.15 -2.44
CA HIS A 91 6.38 -13.72 -2.25
C HIS A 91 6.58 -13.01 -3.60
N GLY A 92 7.27 -13.65 -4.56
CA GLY A 92 7.40 -13.16 -5.93
C GLY A 92 6.04 -13.03 -6.63
N ILE A 93 5.22 -14.06 -6.56
CA ILE A 93 3.86 -14.05 -7.13
C ILE A 93 3.02 -12.92 -6.52
N ILE A 94 3.04 -12.75 -5.19
CA ILE A 94 2.31 -11.68 -4.50
C ILE A 94 2.82 -10.30 -4.92
N ALA A 95 4.14 -10.09 -4.96
CA ALA A 95 4.75 -8.83 -5.37
C ALA A 95 4.35 -8.43 -6.80
N GLU A 96 4.49 -9.39 -7.74
CA GLU A 96 4.12 -9.20 -9.15
C GLU A 96 2.62 -8.94 -9.31
N PHE A 97 1.78 -9.69 -8.59
CA PHE A 97 0.33 -9.52 -8.62
C PHE A 97 -0.10 -8.15 -8.08
N LEU A 98 0.48 -7.69 -6.97
CA LEU A 98 0.24 -6.35 -6.43
C LEU A 98 0.66 -5.25 -7.42
N TYR A 99 1.80 -5.41 -8.09
CA TYR A 99 2.26 -4.49 -9.13
C TYR A 99 1.32 -4.45 -10.33
N LEU A 100 0.79 -5.58 -10.78
CA LEU A 100 -0.09 -5.68 -11.95
C LEU A 100 -1.54 -5.24 -11.67
N THR A 101 -1.98 -5.30 -10.42
CA THR A 101 -3.38 -5.02 -10.04
C THR A 101 -3.59 -3.76 -9.23
N GLY A 102 -2.55 -3.31 -8.52
CA GLY A 102 -2.63 -2.15 -7.62
C GLY A 102 -3.44 -2.41 -6.35
N LEU A 103 -3.69 -3.67 -5.96
CA LEU A 103 -4.41 -4.01 -4.74
C LEU A 103 -3.66 -3.57 -3.48
N ARG A 104 -4.41 -3.33 -2.39
CA ARG A 104 -3.82 -3.31 -1.05
C ARG A 104 -3.49 -4.73 -0.62
N TYR A 105 -2.44 -4.89 0.20
CA TYR A 105 -2.03 -6.20 0.69
C TYR A 105 -3.18 -6.95 1.39
N GLY A 106 -3.92 -6.27 2.27
CA GLY A 106 -5.06 -6.87 2.95
C GLY A 106 -6.23 -7.24 2.03
N GLU A 107 -6.42 -6.52 0.91
CA GLU A 107 -7.39 -6.86 -0.13
C GLU A 107 -6.98 -8.15 -0.85
N LEU A 108 -5.68 -8.27 -1.21
CA LEU A 108 -5.12 -9.47 -1.83
C LEU A 108 -5.28 -10.69 -0.93
N LEU A 109 -4.93 -10.58 0.35
CA LEU A 109 -5.07 -11.70 1.30
C LEU A 109 -6.51 -12.12 1.53
N ALA A 110 -7.47 -11.19 1.36
CA ALA A 110 -8.90 -11.45 1.51
C ALA A 110 -9.55 -12.09 0.29
N LEU A 111 -8.81 -12.29 -0.82
CA LEU A 111 -9.35 -12.94 -2.02
C LEU A 111 -9.63 -14.42 -1.74
N GLN A 112 -10.88 -14.78 -1.94
CA GLN A 112 -11.39 -16.14 -1.83
C GLN A 112 -11.64 -16.73 -3.22
N MET A 113 -11.79 -18.06 -3.34
CA MET A 113 -12.00 -18.73 -4.62
C MET A 113 -13.21 -18.16 -5.38
N LYS A 114 -14.31 -17.84 -4.68
CA LYS A 114 -15.52 -17.21 -5.26
C LYS A 114 -15.32 -15.79 -5.77
N ASP A 115 -14.23 -15.12 -5.36
CA ASP A 115 -13.94 -13.75 -5.77
C ASP A 115 -13.20 -13.68 -7.12
N TYR A 116 -12.78 -14.82 -7.68
CA TYR A 116 -12.13 -14.89 -9.00
C TYR A 116 -13.03 -15.62 -10.00
N GLU A 117 -13.43 -14.95 -11.06
CA GLU A 117 -14.26 -15.48 -12.14
C GLU A 117 -13.92 -14.79 -13.46
N ASP A 118 -13.80 -15.58 -14.53
CA ASP A 118 -13.60 -15.09 -15.91
C ASP A 118 -12.50 -14.03 -16.09
N GLY A 119 -11.40 -14.19 -15.34
CA GLY A 119 -10.28 -13.27 -15.40
C GLY A 119 -10.54 -11.90 -14.74
N LYS A 120 -11.53 -11.84 -13.87
CA LYS A 120 -11.84 -10.71 -12.99
C LYS A 120 -11.73 -11.13 -11.54
N ILE A 121 -11.40 -10.16 -10.69
CA ILE A 121 -11.46 -10.32 -9.24
C ILE A 121 -12.43 -9.31 -8.64
N SER A 122 -13.24 -9.78 -7.69
CA SER A 122 -14.15 -8.96 -6.90
C SER A 122 -13.49 -8.56 -5.59
N ILE A 123 -13.21 -7.27 -5.42
CA ILE A 123 -12.67 -6.72 -4.17
C ILE A 123 -13.84 -6.30 -3.30
N ASN A 124 -14.12 -7.09 -2.27
CA ASN A 124 -15.29 -6.92 -1.40
C ASN A 124 -14.93 -7.00 0.09
N GLY A 125 -13.62 -7.01 0.43
CA GLY A 125 -13.15 -7.08 1.80
C GLY A 125 -11.66 -6.85 1.96
N THR A 126 -11.26 -6.82 3.21
CA THR A 126 -9.86 -6.86 3.65
C THR A 126 -9.71 -7.88 4.76
N LEU A 127 -8.57 -8.54 4.86
CA LEU A 127 -8.32 -9.50 5.92
C LEU A 127 -7.93 -8.75 7.20
N ASP A 128 -8.69 -8.94 8.28
CA ASP A 128 -8.33 -8.47 9.61
C ASP A 128 -7.70 -9.61 10.42
N TYR A 129 -6.44 -9.42 10.78
CA TYR A 129 -5.66 -10.33 11.62
C TYR A 129 -4.89 -9.55 12.71
N THR A 130 -5.24 -8.28 12.93
CA THR A 130 -4.59 -7.44 13.94
C THR A 130 -5.02 -7.80 15.36
N SER A 131 -6.26 -8.25 15.51
CA SER A 131 -6.88 -8.61 16.78
C SER A 131 -6.87 -10.11 17.07
N VAL A 132 -6.52 -10.94 16.08
CA VAL A 132 -6.59 -12.41 16.17
C VAL A 132 -5.39 -13.06 15.50
N LYS A 133 -5.13 -14.36 15.81
CA LYS A 133 -4.13 -15.14 15.08
C LYS A 133 -4.58 -15.32 13.63
N MET A 134 -3.61 -15.48 12.71
CA MET A 134 -3.87 -15.63 11.28
C MET A 134 -4.83 -16.79 10.94
N ASP A 135 -4.81 -17.87 11.71
CA ASP A 135 -5.72 -19.02 11.55
C ASP A 135 -7.19 -18.64 11.78
N ASN A 136 -7.44 -17.58 12.55
CA ASN A 136 -8.75 -17.04 12.86
C ASN A 136 -8.99 -15.68 12.18
N ALA A 137 -8.18 -15.33 11.18
CA ALA A 137 -8.35 -14.08 10.47
C ALA A 137 -9.68 -14.06 9.70
N ILE A 138 -10.38 -12.95 9.79
CA ILE A 138 -11.71 -12.79 9.22
C ILE A 138 -11.67 -11.76 8.11
N LYS A 139 -12.31 -12.08 6.98
CA LYS A 139 -12.59 -11.10 5.94
C LYS A 139 -13.62 -10.10 6.45
N THR A 140 -13.20 -8.85 6.58
CA THR A 140 -14.09 -7.75 7.01
C THR A 140 -14.59 -7.00 5.79
N THR A 141 -15.82 -6.51 5.87
CA THR A 141 -16.36 -5.63 4.83
C THR A 141 -15.55 -4.34 4.74
N PRO A 142 -15.38 -3.78 3.54
CA PRO A 142 -14.66 -2.52 3.37
C PRO A 142 -15.34 -1.40 4.16
N LYS A 143 -14.55 -0.56 4.82
CA LYS A 143 -15.05 0.60 5.60
C LYS A 143 -15.79 1.63 4.74
N ASN A 144 -15.56 1.63 3.41
CA ASN A 144 -16.17 2.56 2.46
C ASN A 144 -16.67 1.79 1.23
N THR A 145 -17.84 2.19 0.71
CA THR A 145 -18.44 1.63 -0.52
C THR A 145 -17.52 1.75 -1.75
N TYR A 146 -16.69 2.78 -1.83
CA TYR A 146 -15.70 2.97 -2.91
C TYR A 146 -14.59 1.90 -2.94
N SER A 147 -14.43 1.13 -1.86
CA SER A 147 -13.45 0.04 -1.82
C SER A 147 -13.98 -1.23 -2.46
N GLN A 148 -15.29 -1.37 -2.65
CA GLN A 148 -15.87 -2.48 -3.40
C GLN A 148 -15.76 -2.17 -4.89
N ARG A 149 -15.10 -3.06 -5.63
CA ARG A 149 -14.88 -2.92 -7.06
C ARG A 149 -14.52 -4.23 -7.70
N GLU A 150 -14.76 -4.32 -9.00
CA GLU A 150 -14.19 -5.39 -9.83
C GLU A 150 -12.92 -4.89 -10.51
N VAL A 151 -11.92 -5.77 -10.59
CA VAL A 151 -10.67 -5.50 -11.29
C VAL A 151 -10.46 -6.55 -12.38
N GLN A 152 -10.52 -6.09 -13.64
CA GLN A 152 -10.12 -6.92 -14.77
C GLN A 152 -8.63 -7.18 -14.73
N LEU A 153 -8.24 -8.46 -14.79
CA LEU A 153 -6.84 -8.87 -14.72
C LEU A 153 -6.18 -8.85 -16.11
N PRO A 154 -4.95 -8.33 -16.23
CA PRO A 154 -4.14 -8.58 -17.40
C PRO A 154 -3.72 -10.06 -17.46
N ASN A 155 -3.37 -10.56 -18.65
CA ASN A 155 -3.06 -11.97 -18.86
C ASN A 155 -2.04 -12.51 -17.85
N ARG A 156 -0.97 -11.78 -17.60
CA ARG A 156 0.04 -12.20 -16.63
C ARG A 156 -0.50 -12.34 -15.21
N ALA A 157 -1.40 -11.45 -14.76
CA ALA A 157 -2.02 -11.58 -13.44
C ALA A 157 -2.99 -12.78 -13.38
N LYS A 158 -3.67 -13.13 -14.49
CA LYS A 158 -4.47 -14.36 -14.58
C LYS A 158 -3.60 -15.60 -14.40
N GLU A 159 -2.49 -15.68 -15.14
CA GLU A 159 -1.53 -16.80 -15.02
C GLU A 159 -1.03 -16.96 -13.57
N LEU A 160 -0.74 -15.84 -12.88
CA LEU A 160 -0.26 -15.86 -11.50
C LEU A 160 -1.32 -16.42 -10.54
N ILE A 161 -2.54 -15.90 -10.57
CA ILE A 161 -3.61 -16.37 -9.67
C ILE A 161 -4.00 -17.82 -9.96
N GLU A 162 -4.07 -18.20 -11.22
CA GLU A 162 -4.36 -19.58 -11.66
C GLU A 162 -3.25 -20.54 -11.23
N SER A 163 -1.99 -20.12 -11.30
CA SER A 163 -0.86 -20.92 -10.80
C SER A 163 -0.94 -21.15 -9.29
N VAL A 164 -1.37 -20.16 -8.51
CA VAL A 164 -1.55 -20.32 -7.05
C VAL A 164 -2.70 -21.25 -6.75
N ILE A 165 -3.81 -21.12 -7.47
CA ILE A 165 -4.96 -22.02 -7.34
C ILE A 165 -4.55 -23.46 -7.68
N ALA A 166 -3.83 -23.67 -8.78
CA ALA A 166 -3.33 -24.99 -9.18
C ALA A 166 -2.35 -25.57 -8.13
N ASP A 167 -1.41 -24.77 -7.60
CA ASP A 167 -0.51 -25.20 -6.53
C ASP A 167 -1.28 -25.58 -5.26
N ASN A 168 -2.37 -24.90 -4.92
CA ASN A 168 -3.25 -25.24 -3.78
C ASN A 168 -3.96 -26.58 -4.01
N ILE A 169 -4.52 -26.80 -5.19
CA ILE A 169 -5.18 -28.07 -5.57
C ILE A 169 -4.19 -29.24 -5.51
N LEU A 170 -3.00 -29.09 -6.09
CA LEU A 170 -1.95 -30.09 -6.07
C LEU A 170 -1.47 -30.43 -4.65
N ALA A 171 -1.51 -29.46 -3.76
CA ALA A 171 -1.17 -29.64 -2.34
C ALA A 171 -2.32 -30.27 -1.52
N GLY A 172 -3.45 -30.66 -2.15
CA GLY A 172 -4.62 -31.24 -1.48
C GLY A 172 -5.36 -30.27 -0.57
N ARG A 173 -5.27 -28.97 -0.82
CA ARG A 173 -5.95 -27.95 -0.01
C ARG A 173 -7.41 -27.83 -0.40
N PRO A 174 -8.30 -27.44 0.54
CA PRO A 174 -9.70 -27.18 0.21
C PRO A 174 -9.85 -26.13 -0.89
N THR A 175 -10.84 -26.34 -1.77
CA THR A 175 -11.15 -25.44 -2.89
C THR A 175 -12.57 -24.89 -2.79
N ASP A 176 -13.13 -24.92 -1.58
CA ASP A 176 -14.45 -24.36 -1.32
C ASP A 176 -14.49 -22.87 -1.68
N PRO A 177 -15.65 -22.33 -2.06
CA PRO A 177 -15.79 -20.94 -2.48
C PRO A 177 -15.23 -19.91 -1.49
N ASP A 178 -15.25 -20.22 -0.19
CA ASP A 178 -14.80 -19.34 0.88
C ASP A 178 -13.32 -19.50 1.24
N GLN A 179 -12.57 -20.41 0.58
CA GLN A 179 -11.14 -20.57 0.83
C GLN A 179 -10.33 -19.41 0.25
N TYR A 180 -9.35 -18.95 1.01
CA TYR A 180 -8.42 -17.92 0.56
C TYR A 180 -7.47 -18.47 -0.50
N ILE A 181 -7.19 -17.64 -1.53
CA ILE A 181 -6.33 -18.04 -2.66
C ILE A 181 -4.86 -17.96 -2.27
N PHE A 182 -4.41 -16.81 -1.72
CA PHE A 182 -3.00 -16.55 -1.42
C PHE A 182 -2.63 -17.04 -0.01
N ILE A 183 -2.41 -18.35 0.11
CA ILE A 183 -2.05 -19.01 1.36
C ILE A 183 -0.64 -19.59 1.32
N SER A 184 0.00 -19.61 2.48
CA SER A 184 1.34 -20.18 2.69
C SER A 184 1.29 -21.72 2.67
N THR A 185 2.45 -22.35 2.79
CA THR A 185 2.55 -23.81 2.91
C THR A 185 1.84 -24.37 4.15
N SER A 186 1.64 -23.55 5.20
CA SER A 186 0.87 -23.92 6.39
C SER A 186 -0.66 -23.81 6.21
N GLY A 187 -1.14 -23.39 5.03
CA GLY A 187 -2.57 -23.27 4.74
C GLY A 187 -3.20 -21.96 5.21
N THR A 188 -2.42 -21.01 5.72
CA THR A 188 -2.92 -19.70 6.18
C THR A 188 -2.41 -18.57 5.29
N PRO A 189 -3.14 -17.46 5.17
CA PRO A 189 -2.64 -16.28 4.46
C PRO A 189 -1.31 -15.79 5.03
N LEU A 190 -0.44 -15.26 4.16
CA LEU A 190 0.88 -14.78 4.56
C LEU A 190 0.76 -13.43 5.30
N THR A 191 1.29 -13.30 6.53
CA THR A 191 1.22 -12.03 7.26
C THR A 191 1.96 -10.90 6.55
N LEU A 192 1.48 -9.65 6.68
CA LEU A 192 2.19 -8.48 6.15
C LEU A 192 3.61 -8.37 6.69
N HIS A 193 3.80 -8.70 7.98
CA HIS A 193 5.12 -8.69 8.61
C HIS A 193 6.07 -9.67 7.93
N SER A 194 5.62 -10.92 7.71
CA SER A 194 6.43 -11.94 7.03
C SER A 194 6.75 -11.54 5.57
N PHE A 195 5.78 -10.99 4.85
CA PHE A 195 5.99 -10.51 3.49
C PHE A 195 7.01 -9.38 3.44
N ASN A 196 6.84 -8.34 4.27
CA ASN A 196 7.78 -7.22 4.32
C ASN A 196 9.18 -7.64 4.79
N ALA A 197 9.30 -8.62 5.70
CA ALA A 197 10.60 -9.13 6.14
C ALA A 197 11.40 -9.76 4.99
N ILE A 198 10.74 -10.44 4.04
CA ILE A 198 11.40 -10.96 2.84
C ILE A 198 11.73 -9.82 1.87
N LEU A 199 10.87 -8.81 1.73
CA LEU A 199 11.17 -7.65 0.90
C LEU A 199 12.39 -6.88 1.40
N HIS A 200 12.53 -6.68 2.72
CA HIS A 200 13.72 -6.03 3.30
C HIS A 200 15.00 -6.82 3.05
N LYS A 201 14.95 -8.16 3.09
CA LYS A 201 16.12 -8.97 2.70
C LYS A 201 16.48 -8.78 1.23
N VAL A 202 15.49 -8.68 0.34
CA VAL A 202 15.73 -8.42 -1.09
C VAL A 202 16.27 -7.00 -1.31
N GLU A 203 15.77 -6.00 -0.54
CA GLU A 203 16.28 -4.64 -0.51
C GLU A 203 17.78 -4.61 -0.17
N GLU A 204 18.18 -5.33 0.89
CA GLU A 204 19.59 -5.47 1.30
C GLU A 204 20.44 -6.23 0.26
N GLU A 205 19.92 -7.34 -0.29
CA GLU A 205 20.61 -8.17 -1.29
C GLU A 205 20.87 -7.41 -2.61
N LEU A 206 20.00 -6.47 -2.98
CA LEU A 206 20.10 -5.66 -4.19
C LEU A 206 20.66 -4.26 -3.94
N GLU A 207 21.03 -3.93 -2.69
CA GLU A 207 21.54 -2.61 -2.28
C GLU A 207 20.64 -1.45 -2.75
N LEU A 208 19.31 -1.62 -2.65
CA LEU A 208 18.36 -0.64 -3.15
C LEU A 208 18.32 0.60 -2.24
N GLU A 209 18.31 1.78 -2.85
CA GLU A 209 18.11 3.05 -2.11
C GLU A 209 16.66 3.28 -1.66
N LYS A 210 15.71 2.50 -2.20
CA LYS A 210 14.28 2.61 -1.94
C LYS A 210 13.86 1.53 -0.94
N SER A 211 13.13 1.92 0.09
CA SER A 211 12.63 0.96 1.08
C SER A 211 11.46 0.17 0.52
N LEU A 212 11.58 -1.15 0.53
CA LEU A 212 10.58 -2.06 0.00
C LEU A 212 9.49 -2.35 1.04
N SER A 213 8.25 -2.21 0.62
CA SER A 213 7.07 -2.63 1.38
C SER A 213 5.95 -3.04 0.42
N SER A 214 4.93 -3.70 0.93
CA SER A 214 3.78 -4.08 0.09
C SER A 214 3.12 -2.89 -0.62
N HIS A 215 3.15 -1.70 -0.03
CA HIS A 215 2.54 -0.49 -0.61
C HIS A 215 3.33 0.07 -1.80
N ILE A 216 4.64 -0.18 -1.89
CA ILE A 216 5.44 0.35 -2.99
C ILE A 216 4.99 -0.22 -4.34
N PHE A 217 4.58 -1.50 -4.39
CA PHE A 217 4.08 -2.13 -5.63
C PHE A 217 2.79 -1.46 -6.12
N ARG A 218 1.90 -1.08 -5.21
CA ARG A 218 0.69 -0.33 -5.55
C ARG A 218 1.02 1.09 -6.05
N HIS A 219 1.99 1.76 -5.45
CA HIS A 219 2.46 3.06 -5.92
C HIS A 219 3.11 2.94 -7.30
N SER A 220 3.88 1.87 -7.54
CA SER A 220 4.48 1.57 -8.84
C SER A 220 3.41 1.23 -9.90
N HIS A 221 2.31 0.57 -9.52
CA HIS A 221 1.16 0.39 -10.41
C HIS A 221 0.55 1.71 -10.85
N VAL A 222 0.38 2.66 -9.92
CA VAL A 222 -0.12 4.02 -10.23
C VAL A 222 0.86 4.75 -11.17
N SER A 223 2.18 4.65 -10.91
CA SER A 223 3.21 5.21 -11.79
C SER A 223 3.13 4.63 -13.19
N LEU A 224 3.11 3.30 -13.31
CA LEU A 224 2.98 2.59 -14.59
C LEU A 224 1.77 3.06 -15.39
N LEU A 225 0.59 3.10 -14.78
CA LEU A 225 -0.63 3.55 -15.47
C LEU A 225 -0.55 5.02 -15.88
N SER A 226 0.10 5.86 -15.06
CA SER A 226 0.32 7.28 -15.39
C SER A 226 1.26 7.44 -16.57
N GLU A 227 2.31 6.65 -16.68
CA GLU A 227 3.24 6.60 -17.82
C GLU A 227 2.56 6.13 -19.10
N LEU A 228 1.65 5.15 -18.99
CA LEU A 228 0.82 4.67 -20.11
C LEU A 228 -0.27 5.68 -20.51
N GLY A 229 -0.36 6.84 -19.86
CA GLY A 229 -1.33 7.88 -20.18
C GLY A 229 -2.77 7.59 -19.75
N VAL A 230 -2.97 6.63 -18.83
CA VAL A 230 -4.31 6.32 -18.30
C VAL A 230 -4.83 7.52 -17.50
N PRO A 231 -6.09 7.98 -17.75
CA PRO A 231 -6.65 9.11 -17.01
C PRO A 231 -6.67 8.88 -15.49
N LEU A 232 -6.35 9.91 -14.71
CA LEU A 232 -6.30 9.85 -13.25
C LEU A 232 -7.57 9.24 -12.63
N LYS A 233 -8.74 9.59 -13.13
CA LYS A 233 -10.02 9.06 -12.64
C LYS A 233 -10.09 7.53 -12.78
N ALA A 234 -9.71 6.99 -13.93
CA ALA A 234 -9.68 5.54 -14.16
C ALA A 234 -8.66 4.82 -13.26
N ILE A 235 -7.50 5.45 -13.02
CA ILE A 235 -6.51 4.93 -12.06
C ILE A 235 -7.11 4.89 -10.66
N MET A 236 -7.76 5.96 -10.21
CA MET A 236 -8.39 6.05 -8.88
C MET A 236 -9.49 5.00 -8.68
N GLU A 237 -10.35 4.82 -9.67
CA GLU A 237 -11.40 3.79 -9.67
C GLU A 237 -10.78 2.39 -9.58
N ARG A 238 -9.77 2.09 -10.40
CA ARG A 238 -9.08 0.80 -10.41
C ARG A 238 -8.44 0.47 -9.06
N VAL A 239 -7.75 1.42 -8.47
CA VAL A 239 -7.07 1.19 -7.18
C VAL A 239 -8.00 1.34 -5.98
N GLY A 240 -9.21 1.87 -6.12
CA GLY A 240 -10.17 2.04 -5.03
C GLY A 240 -9.67 3.05 -3.98
N HIS A 241 -9.27 4.24 -4.41
CA HIS A 241 -8.82 5.31 -3.51
C HIS A 241 -9.98 6.20 -3.09
N SER A 242 -10.28 6.19 -1.79
CA SER A 242 -11.08 7.23 -1.13
C SER A 242 -10.26 8.52 -0.89
N ASP A 243 -8.94 8.40 -0.74
CA ASP A 243 -8.01 9.54 -0.64
C ASP A 243 -7.18 9.66 -1.92
N ALA A 244 -7.56 10.66 -2.73
CA ALA A 244 -6.92 10.96 -3.99
C ALA A 244 -5.48 11.48 -3.86
N ASN A 245 -5.06 11.95 -2.68
CA ASN A 245 -3.83 12.75 -2.53
C ASN A 245 -2.57 11.98 -2.91
N THR A 246 -2.45 10.71 -2.53
CA THR A 246 -1.27 9.90 -2.87
C THR A 246 -1.24 9.58 -4.36
N THR A 247 -2.36 9.10 -4.93
CA THR A 247 -2.47 8.83 -6.36
C THR A 247 -2.22 10.09 -7.19
N LEU A 248 -2.83 11.20 -6.80
CA LEU A 248 -2.66 12.49 -7.46
C LEU A 248 -1.19 12.98 -7.41
N SER A 249 -0.52 12.79 -6.27
CA SER A 249 0.87 13.21 -6.13
C SER A 249 1.81 12.42 -7.03
N ILE A 250 1.64 11.09 -7.14
CA ILE A 250 2.42 10.23 -8.04
C ILE A 250 2.09 10.58 -9.50
N TYR A 251 0.81 10.67 -9.84
CA TYR A 251 0.36 11.01 -11.19
C TYR A 251 0.94 12.35 -11.68
N ASN A 252 0.86 13.39 -10.85
CA ASN A 252 1.41 14.71 -11.18
C ASN A 252 2.94 14.68 -11.33
N HIS A 253 3.63 13.90 -10.51
CA HIS A 253 5.09 13.77 -10.58
C HIS A 253 5.51 13.10 -11.90
N VAL A 254 4.91 11.96 -12.24
CA VAL A 254 5.19 11.19 -13.47
C VAL A 254 4.85 12.01 -14.71
N THR A 255 3.69 12.63 -14.76
CA THR A 255 3.27 13.44 -15.93
C THR A 255 4.13 14.68 -16.10
N LYS A 256 4.63 15.30 -15.02
CA LYS A 256 5.58 16.41 -15.09
C LYS A 256 6.93 15.95 -15.67
N ARG A 257 7.45 14.79 -15.22
CA ARG A 257 8.68 14.17 -15.74
C ARG A 257 8.54 13.86 -17.23
N ALA A 258 7.43 13.27 -17.64
CA ALA A 258 7.17 13.00 -19.06
C ALA A 258 7.15 14.28 -19.93
N LYS A 259 6.51 15.35 -19.44
CA LYS A 259 6.53 16.66 -20.14
C LYS A 259 7.93 17.22 -20.29
N GLN A 260 8.77 17.13 -19.25
CA GLN A 260 10.15 17.59 -19.30
C GLN A 260 10.95 16.78 -20.33
N GLN A 261 10.80 15.46 -20.35
CA GLN A 261 11.47 14.60 -21.34
C GLN A 261 11.09 14.95 -22.80
N VAL A 262 9.84 15.36 -23.05
CA VAL A 262 9.43 15.85 -24.37
C VAL A 262 10.21 17.09 -24.75
N ILE A 263 10.32 18.07 -23.84
CA ILE A 263 11.07 19.31 -24.09
C ILE A 263 12.56 19.01 -24.31
N ASP A 264 13.16 18.14 -23.48
CA ASP A 264 14.56 17.77 -23.61
C ASP A 264 14.85 17.08 -24.97
N LYS A 265 13.94 16.20 -25.42
CA LYS A 265 14.03 15.57 -26.75
C LYS A 265 13.88 16.58 -27.89
N LEU A 266 12.95 17.54 -27.77
CA LEU A 266 12.79 18.58 -28.79
C LEU A 266 14.02 19.51 -28.87
N ASN A 267 14.65 19.81 -27.74
CA ASN A 267 15.86 20.63 -27.67
C ASN A 267 17.09 19.89 -28.21
N SER A 268 17.05 18.58 -28.38
CA SER A 268 18.12 17.75 -28.92
C SER A 268 18.04 17.55 -30.46
N LEU A 269 16.98 18.08 -31.10
CA LEU A 269 16.84 18.14 -32.59
C LEU A 269 17.58 19.31 -33.16
#